data_91a871687ce75d2066a9229744ea7137
#
_entry.id   91a871687ce75d2066a9229744ea7137
#
_cell.length_a   1.000
_cell.length_b   1.000
_cell.length_c   1.000
_cell.angle_alpha   90.00
_cell.angle_beta   90.00
_cell.angle_gamma   90.00
#
_symmetry.space_group_name_H-M   'P 1'
#
loop_
_entity.id
_entity.type
_entity.pdbx_description
1 polymer ?
#
loop_
_entity_poly.entity_id
_entity_poly.type
_entity_poly.pdbx_seq_one_letter_code
_entity_poly.pdbx_strand_id
1 'polypeptide(L)'
;MKQVDLFLQSYCYKHHYLHAPGYDVFAFLERTAADGFTGVSINLNGPNYRQLSGTSIAHQNAVAKKLRDLSLRCDIETSGTDLPHLQTMIELCQRLGAEQLRTYMRHGGTVAETVARTTADLRVAAPHFARAGLNLLLENHEDFTGAEMVQILSAVEHPAVGGLYDYGNSMMVGEEPLTALAAMLPYVRSVHLKDHACRETPAGEKLILGVPIGSGVLPIAEATRRLVDAGLDRILMSSVWAYQAPVRDWRADGQWGKGVFRPEPGPYDPLQRPWDAAALAVSDPRHLCTLEEQAVRQGQTWLRAELKRLGIAVTPRAS
;
A
#
# COMPACT_ATOMS: atom_id res chain seq x y z
N MET A 1 20.65 -17.24 3.48
CA MET A 1 19.68 -16.44 4.27
C MET A 1 18.85 -15.65 3.29
N LYS A 2 17.53 -15.66 3.42
CA LYS A 2 16.66 -14.88 2.53
C LYS A 2 16.85 -13.40 2.84
N GLN A 3 16.77 -12.55 1.82
CA GLN A 3 17.01 -11.12 1.93
C GLN A 3 15.92 -10.36 1.20
N VAL A 4 15.49 -9.23 1.77
CA VAL A 4 14.47 -8.37 1.18
C VAL A 4 14.90 -6.90 1.21
N ASP A 5 14.49 -6.17 0.21
CA ASP A 5 14.53 -4.70 0.20
C ASP A 5 13.36 -4.14 0.98
N LEU A 6 13.58 -3.07 1.73
CA LEU A 6 12.50 -2.33 2.39
C LEU A 6 12.22 -1.03 1.65
N PHE A 7 10.97 -0.86 1.27
CA PHE A 7 10.44 0.35 0.65
C PHE A 7 9.45 1.04 1.60
N LEU A 8 9.37 2.35 1.50
CA LEU A 8 8.42 3.16 2.25
C LEU A 8 7.44 3.84 1.32
N GLN A 9 6.15 3.70 1.60
CA GLN A 9 5.09 4.36 0.85
C GLN A 9 4.93 5.81 1.31
N SER A 10 4.84 6.74 0.38
CA SER A 10 4.64 8.17 0.68
C SER A 10 3.32 8.47 1.42
N TYR A 11 2.32 7.61 1.25
CA TYR A 11 1.04 7.74 1.94
C TYR A 11 1.13 7.49 3.45
N CYS A 12 2.22 6.89 3.95
CA CYS A 12 2.52 6.77 5.38
C CYS A 12 2.61 8.13 6.09
N TYR A 13 2.88 9.19 5.32
CA TYR A 13 3.00 10.57 5.80
C TYR A 13 1.92 11.50 5.23
N LYS A 14 0.71 10.98 4.98
CA LYS A 14 -0.38 11.75 4.37
C LYS A 14 -0.74 13.03 5.15
N HIS A 15 -0.67 12.98 6.49
CA HIS A 15 -0.95 14.14 7.34
C HIS A 15 0.20 15.17 7.32
N HIS A 16 1.45 14.73 7.20
CA HIS A 16 2.58 15.62 6.98
C HIS A 16 2.42 16.39 5.66
N TYR A 17 2.10 15.72 4.56
CA TYR A 17 1.84 16.37 3.26
C TYR A 17 0.65 17.35 3.29
N LEU A 18 -0.28 17.18 4.22
CA LEU A 18 -1.45 18.04 4.37
C LEU A 18 -1.22 19.21 5.33
N HIS A 19 -0.46 19.00 6.39
CA HIS A 19 -0.49 19.86 7.56
C HIS A 19 0.90 20.34 8.04
N ALA A 20 1.99 19.66 7.66
CA ALA A 20 3.33 20.08 8.08
C ALA A 20 3.89 21.11 7.10
N PRO A 21 4.17 22.35 7.54
CA PRO A 21 4.73 23.38 6.66
C PRO A 21 6.05 22.95 6.05
N GLY A 22 6.16 23.07 4.72
CA GLY A 22 7.38 22.72 3.98
C GLY A 22 7.65 21.23 3.82
N TYR A 23 6.74 20.35 4.26
CA TYR A 23 6.89 18.91 3.98
C TYR A 23 6.46 18.61 2.55
N ASP A 24 7.38 18.10 1.78
CA ASP A 24 7.22 17.76 0.36
C ASP A 24 7.89 16.42 0.02
N VAL A 25 7.91 16.08 -1.25
CA VAL A 25 8.56 14.85 -1.73
C VAL A 25 10.05 14.80 -1.38
N PHE A 26 10.76 15.92 -1.37
CA PHE A 26 12.18 15.94 -1.07
C PHE A 26 12.45 15.63 0.40
N ALA A 27 11.67 16.22 1.30
CA ALA A 27 11.71 15.90 2.74
C ALA A 27 11.37 14.43 2.99
N PHE A 28 10.38 13.88 2.28
CA PHE A 28 10.02 12.46 2.35
C PHE A 28 11.19 11.56 1.90
N LEU A 29 11.84 11.87 0.76
CA LEU A 29 12.96 11.08 0.24
C LEU A 29 14.18 11.10 1.18
N GLU A 30 14.54 12.28 1.73
CA GLU A 30 15.62 12.42 2.69
C GLU A 30 15.37 11.61 3.95
N ARG A 31 14.14 11.70 4.46
CA ARG A 31 13.73 10.92 5.63
C ARG A 31 13.80 9.43 5.37
N THR A 32 13.24 8.97 4.25
CA THR A 32 13.25 7.55 3.88
C THR A 32 14.67 6.99 3.79
N ALA A 33 15.59 7.76 3.20
CA ALA A 33 16.99 7.40 3.14
C ALA A 33 17.65 7.36 4.53
N ALA A 34 17.37 8.36 5.40
CA ALA A 34 17.88 8.43 6.77
C ALA A 34 17.36 7.26 7.64
N ASP A 35 16.13 6.82 7.42
CA ASP A 35 15.52 5.68 8.12
C ASP A 35 16.00 4.32 7.57
N GLY A 36 16.91 4.31 6.58
CA GLY A 36 17.56 3.10 6.06
C GLY A 36 16.66 2.22 5.20
N PHE A 37 15.70 2.80 4.50
CA PHE A 37 14.98 2.14 3.41
C PHE A 37 15.80 2.15 2.12
N THR A 38 15.62 1.14 1.27
CA THR A 38 16.31 1.02 -0.02
C THR A 38 15.51 1.62 -1.17
N GLY A 39 14.24 1.97 -0.93
CA GLY A 39 13.39 2.57 -1.95
C GLY A 39 12.13 3.19 -1.39
N VAL A 40 11.39 3.79 -2.30
CA VAL A 40 10.12 4.48 -2.04
C VAL A 40 9.03 4.01 -2.98
N SER A 41 7.77 4.14 -2.56
CA SER A 41 6.63 4.14 -3.45
C SER A 41 5.89 5.47 -3.33
N ILE A 42 5.74 6.20 -4.44
CA ILE A 42 5.14 7.52 -4.48
C ILE A 42 3.69 7.40 -4.96
N ASN A 43 2.75 7.74 -4.09
CA ASN A 43 1.32 7.69 -4.39
C ASN A 43 0.85 8.97 -5.11
N LEU A 44 0.16 8.82 -6.24
CA LEU A 44 -0.30 9.92 -7.08
C LEU A 44 -1.81 10.20 -6.96
N ASN A 45 -2.53 9.47 -6.13
CA ASN A 45 -4.00 9.56 -6.04
C ASN A 45 -4.53 10.87 -5.41
N GLY A 46 -3.68 11.75 -4.93
CA GLY A 46 -4.08 13.06 -4.42
C GLY A 46 -4.15 14.13 -5.52
N PRO A 47 -4.89 15.24 -5.28
CA PRO A 47 -4.92 16.37 -6.21
C PRO A 47 -3.50 16.85 -6.55
N ASN A 48 -3.25 17.13 -7.85
CA ASN A 48 -1.96 17.59 -8.36
C ASN A 48 -0.77 16.72 -7.93
N TYR A 49 -0.97 15.40 -7.82
CA TYR A 49 0.04 14.45 -7.35
C TYR A 49 0.66 14.90 -6.01
N ARG A 50 -0.20 15.07 -5.01
CA ARG A 50 0.20 15.67 -3.71
C ARG A 50 1.49 15.09 -3.13
N GLN A 51 1.65 13.77 -3.10
CA GLN A 51 2.84 13.14 -2.53
C GLN A 51 4.07 13.22 -3.46
N LEU A 52 3.88 13.52 -4.74
CA LEU A 52 4.96 13.91 -5.63
C LEU A 52 5.29 15.41 -5.51
N SER A 53 4.38 16.21 -4.92
CA SER A 53 4.50 17.65 -4.67
C SER A 53 4.60 18.53 -5.91
N GLY A 54 4.22 18.01 -7.09
CA GLY A 54 4.23 18.79 -8.32
C GLY A 54 4.08 17.93 -9.57
N THR A 55 3.66 18.58 -10.65
CA THR A 55 3.34 17.91 -11.94
C THR A 55 4.26 18.33 -13.09
N SER A 56 5.04 19.41 -12.93
CA SER A 56 5.89 19.91 -14.02
C SER A 56 7.05 18.95 -14.33
N ILE A 57 7.46 18.89 -15.58
CA ILE A 57 8.60 18.07 -16.04
C ILE A 57 9.89 18.45 -15.29
N ALA A 58 10.11 19.74 -15.07
CA ALA A 58 11.28 20.22 -14.31
C ALA A 58 11.30 19.67 -12.89
N HIS A 59 10.15 19.70 -12.21
CA HIS A 59 10.00 19.14 -10.86
C HIS A 59 10.23 17.62 -10.85
N GLN A 60 9.63 16.88 -11.78
CA GLN A 60 9.81 15.43 -11.91
C GLN A 60 11.28 15.06 -12.15
N ASN A 61 11.99 15.83 -12.98
CA ASN A 61 13.43 15.65 -13.20
C ASN A 61 14.26 15.92 -11.92
N ALA A 62 13.87 16.91 -11.12
CA ALA A 62 14.51 17.17 -9.82
C ALA A 62 14.29 16.02 -8.83
N VAL A 63 13.08 15.46 -8.78
CA VAL A 63 12.76 14.26 -7.97
C VAL A 63 13.59 13.07 -8.45
N ALA A 64 13.65 12.81 -9.75
CA ALA A 64 14.48 11.73 -10.30
C ALA A 64 15.97 11.90 -9.96
N LYS A 65 16.48 13.13 -10.01
CA LYS A 65 17.86 13.42 -9.56
C LYS A 65 18.02 13.11 -8.06
N LYS A 66 17.10 13.56 -7.22
CA LYS A 66 17.16 13.32 -5.77
C LYS A 66 17.11 11.83 -5.42
N LEU A 67 16.29 11.04 -6.10
CA LEU A 67 16.26 9.58 -5.95
C LEU A 67 17.64 8.96 -6.22
N ARG A 68 18.30 9.35 -7.32
CA ARG A 68 19.65 8.88 -7.64
C ARG A 68 20.69 9.33 -6.62
N ASP A 69 20.67 10.61 -6.23
CA ASP A 69 21.60 11.18 -5.24
C ASP A 69 21.52 10.44 -3.88
N LEU A 70 20.33 9.96 -3.54
CA LEU A 70 20.08 9.20 -2.31
C LEU A 70 20.16 7.68 -2.51
N SER A 71 20.49 7.18 -3.72
CA SER A 71 20.50 5.75 -4.05
C SER A 71 19.19 5.04 -3.67
N LEU A 72 18.04 5.71 -3.87
CA LEU A 72 16.72 5.15 -3.61
C LEU A 72 16.11 4.61 -4.90
N ARG A 73 15.65 3.36 -4.86
CA ARG A 73 14.78 2.78 -5.89
C ARG A 73 13.38 3.40 -5.78
N CYS A 74 12.62 3.37 -6.87
CA CYS A 74 11.32 4.03 -6.93
C CYS A 74 10.26 3.11 -7.54
N ASP A 75 9.08 3.10 -6.92
CA ASP A 75 7.84 2.59 -7.47
C ASP A 75 6.81 3.73 -7.48
N ILE A 76 5.83 3.65 -8.37
CA ILE A 76 4.74 4.64 -8.50
C ILE A 76 3.40 3.95 -8.24
N GLU A 77 2.50 4.70 -7.63
CA GLU A 77 1.15 4.23 -7.34
C GLU A 77 0.09 5.17 -7.88
N THR A 78 -0.88 4.59 -8.54
CA THR A 78 -2.05 5.29 -9.08
C THR A 78 -3.33 4.48 -8.88
N SER A 79 -4.42 4.94 -9.44
CA SER A 79 -5.69 4.22 -9.54
C SER A 79 -6.32 4.44 -10.91
N GLY A 80 -7.13 3.46 -11.35
CA GLY A 80 -7.69 3.42 -12.68
C GLY A 80 -6.87 2.54 -13.62
N THR A 81 -7.56 1.91 -14.57
CA THR A 81 -6.98 0.91 -15.48
C THR A 81 -7.10 1.28 -16.94
N ASP A 82 -7.74 2.41 -17.25
CA ASP A 82 -7.90 2.89 -18.63
C ASP A 82 -6.54 3.23 -19.27
N LEU A 83 -6.40 2.89 -20.55
CA LEU A 83 -5.13 3.02 -21.27
C LEU A 83 -4.61 4.47 -21.36
N PRO A 84 -5.42 5.52 -21.65
CA PRO A 84 -4.91 6.88 -21.69
C PRO A 84 -4.26 7.33 -20.38
N HIS A 85 -4.89 7.00 -19.25
CA HIS A 85 -4.32 7.27 -17.93
C HIS A 85 -3.01 6.49 -17.73
N LEU A 86 -3.01 5.20 -18.02
CA LEU A 86 -1.82 4.34 -17.82
C LEU A 86 -0.65 4.75 -18.73
N GLN A 87 -0.91 5.25 -19.94
CA GLN A 87 0.15 5.80 -20.81
C GLN A 87 0.83 7.03 -20.20
N THR A 88 0.05 7.95 -19.62
CA THR A 88 0.59 9.09 -18.88
C THR A 88 1.45 8.62 -17.69
N MET A 89 1.02 7.56 -17.00
CA MET A 89 1.78 6.99 -15.90
C MET A 89 3.07 6.31 -16.34
N ILE A 90 3.08 5.64 -17.50
CA ILE A 90 4.31 5.06 -18.08
C ILE A 90 5.36 6.14 -18.30
N GLU A 91 4.98 7.27 -18.93
CA GLU A 91 5.91 8.39 -19.16
C GLU A 91 6.49 8.94 -17.85
N LEU A 92 5.67 9.05 -16.82
CA LEU A 92 6.10 9.51 -15.50
C LEU A 92 7.02 8.47 -14.84
N CYS A 93 6.69 7.19 -14.88
CA CYS A 93 7.55 6.12 -14.36
C CYS A 93 8.93 6.13 -15.04
N GLN A 94 8.98 6.24 -16.35
CA GLN A 94 10.24 6.31 -17.09
C GLN A 94 11.07 7.52 -16.69
N ARG A 95 10.44 8.70 -16.49
CA ARG A 95 11.14 9.93 -16.09
C ARG A 95 11.69 9.83 -14.68
N LEU A 96 10.97 9.21 -13.76
CA LEU A 96 11.41 9.00 -12.36
C LEU A 96 12.36 7.81 -12.21
N GLY A 97 12.52 6.97 -13.23
CA GLY A 97 13.26 5.71 -13.12
C GLY A 97 12.56 4.67 -12.25
N ALA A 98 11.23 4.69 -12.23
CA ALA A 98 10.45 3.73 -11.47
C ALA A 98 10.49 2.33 -12.11
N GLU A 99 10.38 1.29 -11.29
CA GLU A 99 10.45 -0.11 -11.74
C GLU A 99 9.06 -0.72 -11.91
N GLN A 100 8.11 -0.27 -11.13
CA GLN A 100 6.75 -0.81 -11.06
C GLN A 100 5.74 0.32 -10.95
N LEU A 101 4.56 0.09 -11.54
CA LEU A 101 3.37 0.90 -11.35
C LEU A 101 2.29 0.04 -10.67
N ARG A 102 1.87 0.45 -9.48
CA ARG A 102 0.67 -0.13 -8.86
C ARG A 102 -0.56 0.63 -9.28
N THR A 103 -1.61 -0.09 -9.63
CA THR A 103 -2.95 0.45 -9.82
C THR A 103 -4.02 -0.44 -9.20
N TYR A 104 -5.23 0.08 -9.09
CA TYR A 104 -6.44 -0.65 -8.79
C TYR A 104 -7.61 -0.09 -9.60
N MET A 105 -8.67 -0.86 -9.75
CA MET A 105 -9.79 -0.50 -10.61
C MET A 105 -10.58 0.71 -10.06
N ARG A 106 -11.24 1.44 -10.96
CA ARG A 106 -12.15 2.54 -10.65
C ARG A 106 -13.50 2.40 -11.38
N HIS A 107 -13.79 1.21 -11.89
CA HIS A 107 -15.06 0.93 -12.54
C HIS A 107 -16.19 0.84 -11.52
N GLY A 108 -17.37 1.36 -11.89
CA GLY A 108 -18.62 1.04 -11.20
C GLY A 108 -19.32 -0.15 -11.86
N GLY A 109 -20.26 -0.74 -11.16
CA GLY A 109 -21.06 -1.86 -11.63
C GLY A 109 -21.02 -3.06 -10.70
N THR A 110 -21.51 -4.20 -11.15
CA THR A 110 -21.42 -5.47 -10.46
C THR A 110 -19.98 -6.00 -10.43
N VAL A 111 -19.68 -6.91 -9.52
CA VAL A 111 -18.36 -7.56 -9.44
C VAL A 111 -17.97 -8.19 -10.78
N ALA A 112 -18.91 -8.91 -11.43
CA ALA A 112 -18.64 -9.55 -12.72
C ALA A 112 -18.30 -8.54 -13.83
N GLU A 113 -19.01 -7.40 -13.88
CA GLU A 113 -18.73 -6.32 -14.84
C GLU A 113 -17.38 -5.67 -14.56
N THR A 114 -17.06 -5.41 -13.29
CA THR A 114 -15.78 -4.78 -12.92
C THR A 114 -14.59 -5.72 -13.17
N VAL A 115 -14.72 -7.01 -12.91
CA VAL A 115 -13.74 -8.04 -13.29
C VAL A 115 -13.51 -8.06 -14.80
N ALA A 116 -14.59 -8.09 -15.59
CA ALA A 116 -14.50 -8.14 -17.05
C ALA A 116 -13.83 -6.88 -17.63
N ARG A 117 -14.22 -5.68 -17.16
CA ARG A 117 -13.63 -4.40 -17.62
C ARG A 117 -12.17 -4.30 -17.23
N THR A 118 -11.83 -4.59 -15.95
CA THR A 118 -10.44 -4.56 -15.49
C THR A 118 -9.56 -5.51 -16.29
N THR A 119 -10.06 -6.72 -16.59
CA THR A 119 -9.34 -7.69 -17.43
C THR A 119 -9.10 -7.13 -18.83
N ALA A 120 -10.11 -6.53 -19.46
CA ALA A 120 -10.01 -5.94 -20.80
C ALA A 120 -8.97 -4.80 -20.83
N ASP A 121 -9.04 -3.89 -19.87
CA ASP A 121 -8.10 -2.76 -19.75
C ASP A 121 -6.65 -3.25 -19.61
N LEU A 122 -6.40 -4.19 -18.69
CA LEU A 122 -5.06 -4.70 -18.43
C LEU A 122 -4.48 -5.45 -19.63
N ARG A 123 -5.30 -6.19 -20.39
CA ARG A 123 -4.88 -6.82 -21.66
C ARG A 123 -4.40 -5.80 -22.68
N VAL A 124 -5.11 -4.67 -22.79
CA VAL A 124 -4.74 -3.58 -23.70
C VAL A 124 -3.49 -2.85 -23.20
N ALA A 125 -3.35 -2.64 -21.89
CA ALA A 125 -2.22 -1.94 -21.29
C ALA A 125 -0.92 -2.77 -21.29
N ALA A 126 -1.00 -4.08 -21.07
CA ALA A 126 0.14 -4.96 -20.85
C ALA A 126 1.27 -4.84 -21.90
N PRO A 127 1.01 -4.80 -23.23
CA PRO A 127 2.07 -4.61 -24.23
C PRO A 127 2.78 -3.26 -24.12
N HIS A 128 2.11 -2.21 -23.63
CA HIS A 128 2.72 -0.90 -23.43
C HIS A 128 3.71 -0.92 -22.28
N PHE A 129 3.35 -1.59 -21.17
CA PHE A 129 4.25 -1.78 -20.03
C PHE A 129 5.47 -2.63 -20.40
N ALA A 130 5.26 -3.71 -21.14
CA ALA A 130 6.37 -4.55 -21.61
C ALA A 130 7.37 -3.77 -22.47
N ARG A 131 6.89 -2.94 -23.41
CA ARG A 131 7.75 -2.09 -24.25
C ARG A 131 8.49 -1.02 -23.41
N ALA A 132 7.88 -0.56 -22.35
CA ALA A 132 8.50 0.41 -21.43
C ALA A 132 9.47 -0.22 -20.42
N GLY A 133 9.56 -1.55 -20.35
CA GLY A 133 10.37 -2.25 -19.35
C GLY A 133 9.81 -2.14 -17.92
N LEU A 134 8.51 -1.91 -17.79
CA LEU A 134 7.82 -1.67 -16.50
C LEU A 134 6.92 -2.85 -16.13
N ASN A 135 6.74 -3.09 -14.83
CA ASN A 135 5.71 -3.97 -14.31
C ASN A 135 4.45 -3.18 -13.94
N LEU A 136 3.29 -3.64 -14.40
CA LEU A 136 1.98 -3.19 -13.98
C LEU A 136 1.42 -4.13 -12.93
N LEU A 137 1.15 -3.61 -11.74
CA LEU A 137 0.65 -4.40 -10.62
C LEU A 137 -0.78 -4.03 -10.28
N LEU A 138 -1.68 -4.99 -10.35
CA LEU A 138 -3.04 -4.84 -9.87
C LEU A 138 -3.09 -5.19 -8.38
N GLU A 139 -3.57 -4.26 -7.57
CA GLU A 139 -3.73 -4.46 -6.13
C GLU A 139 -5.10 -5.08 -5.81
N ASN A 140 -5.14 -6.03 -4.85
CA ASN A 140 -6.38 -6.40 -4.17
C ASN A 140 -6.80 -5.23 -3.25
N HIS A 141 -7.32 -4.18 -3.87
CA HIS A 141 -7.87 -3.05 -3.14
C HIS A 141 -9.19 -3.46 -2.45
N GLU A 142 -10.02 -2.55 -2.03
CA GLU A 142 -11.26 -2.82 -1.29
C GLU A 142 -12.41 -3.38 -2.16
N ASP A 143 -12.11 -3.91 -3.35
CA ASP A 143 -13.08 -4.23 -4.40
C ASP A 143 -13.16 -5.73 -4.72
N PHE A 144 -12.03 -6.45 -4.66
CA PHE A 144 -11.92 -7.83 -5.10
C PHE A 144 -11.42 -8.78 -4.01
N THR A 145 -11.99 -9.98 -3.98
CA THR A 145 -11.42 -11.12 -3.27
C THR A 145 -10.17 -11.66 -3.98
N GLY A 146 -9.39 -12.48 -3.28
CA GLY A 146 -8.25 -13.17 -3.88
C GLY A 146 -8.64 -14.02 -5.10
N ALA A 147 -9.80 -14.68 -5.07
CA ALA A 147 -10.30 -15.46 -6.20
C ALA A 147 -10.62 -14.60 -7.42
N GLU A 148 -11.23 -13.43 -7.24
CA GLU A 148 -11.52 -12.49 -8.32
C GLU A 148 -10.24 -11.87 -8.88
N MET A 149 -9.26 -11.58 -8.04
CA MET A 149 -7.92 -11.17 -8.47
C MET A 149 -7.26 -12.21 -9.36
N VAL A 150 -7.32 -13.48 -8.97
CA VAL A 150 -6.81 -14.59 -9.78
C VAL A 150 -7.55 -14.69 -11.10
N GLN A 151 -8.88 -14.54 -11.11
CA GLN A 151 -9.66 -14.54 -12.36
C GLN A 151 -9.18 -13.47 -13.34
N ILE A 152 -8.88 -12.25 -12.84
CA ILE A 152 -8.35 -11.17 -13.69
C ILE A 152 -6.94 -11.50 -14.16
N LEU A 153 -6.03 -11.79 -13.23
CA LEU A 153 -4.60 -11.95 -13.52
C LEU A 153 -4.33 -13.16 -14.44
N SER A 154 -5.01 -14.28 -14.21
CA SER A 154 -4.91 -15.47 -15.08
C SER A 154 -5.47 -15.21 -16.48
N ALA A 155 -6.57 -14.42 -16.58
CA ALA A 155 -7.13 -14.09 -17.88
C ALA A 155 -6.27 -13.09 -18.67
N VAL A 156 -5.54 -12.18 -18.00
CA VAL A 156 -4.60 -11.26 -18.66
C VAL A 156 -3.37 -12.01 -19.17
N GLU A 157 -2.81 -12.92 -18.38
CA GLU A 157 -1.70 -13.82 -18.74
C GLU A 157 -0.55 -13.14 -19.50
N HIS A 158 -0.01 -12.07 -18.91
CA HIS A 158 1.06 -11.31 -19.55
C HIS A 158 2.24 -11.07 -18.58
N PRO A 159 3.51 -11.28 -19.01
CA PRO A 159 4.67 -11.18 -18.11
C PRO A 159 4.89 -9.80 -17.51
N ALA A 160 4.40 -8.72 -18.12
CA ALA A 160 4.48 -7.37 -17.55
C ALA A 160 3.36 -7.07 -16.53
N VAL A 161 2.39 -7.97 -16.31
CA VAL A 161 1.29 -7.77 -15.36
C VAL A 161 1.38 -8.75 -14.22
N GLY A 162 1.25 -8.29 -13.01
CA GLY A 162 1.24 -9.09 -11.79
C GLY A 162 0.27 -8.56 -10.74
N GLY A 163 0.24 -9.24 -9.60
CA GLY A 163 -0.53 -8.82 -8.44
C GLY A 163 0.32 -8.06 -7.43
N LEU A 164 -0.28 -7.07 -6.81
CA LEU A 164 0.19 -6.53 -5.54
C LEU A 164 -0.75 -7.03 -4.44
N TYR A 165 -0.20 -7.76 -3.48
CA TYR A 165 -0.96 -8.23 -2.33
C TYR A 165 -0.90 -7.21 -1.20
N ASP A 166 -2.05 -6.63 -0.89
CA ASP A 166 -2.22 -5.81 0.31
C ASP A 166 -2.67 -6.69 1.47
N TYR A 167 -1.95 -6.60 2.58
CA TYR A 167 -2.16 -7.48 3.74
C TYR A 167 -3.51 -7.30 4.42
N GLY A 168 -4.13 -6.13 4.31
CA GLY A 168 -5.35 -5.78 5.06
C GLY A 168 -6.59 -5.56 4.21
N ASN A 169 -6.45 -5.36 2.90
CA ASN A 169 -7.60 -4.97 2.06
C ASN A 169 -8.63 -6.08 1.87
N SER A 170 -8.25 -7.36 2.00
CA SER A 170 -9.20 -8.48 1.99
C SER A 170 -10.24 -8.37 3.11
N MET A 171 -9.91 -7.73 4.24
CA MET A 171 -10.88 -7.46 5.30
C MET A 171 -12.06 -6.60 4.80
N MET A 172 -11.84 -5.71 3.85
CA MET A 172 -12.87 -4.81 3.32
C MET A 172 -13.91 -5.53 2.45
N VAL A 173 -13.55 -6.72 1.95
CA VAL A 173 -14.47 -7.59 1.17
C VAL A 173 -14.89 -8.83 1.96
N GLY A 174 -14.66 -8.85 3.29
CA GLY A 174 -15.07 -9.95 4.15
C GLY A 174 -14.28 -11.25 3.95
N GLU A 175 -13.06 -11.17 3.45
CA GLU A 175 -12.21 -12.33 3.21
C GLU A 175 -11.04 -12.38 4.21
N GLU A 176 -10.72 -13.57 4.69
CA GLU A 176 -9.56 -13.81 5.54
C GLU A 176 -8.25 -13.50 4.78
N PRO A 177 -7.31 -12.71 5.35
CA PRO A 177 -6.09 -12.30 4.67
C PRO A 177 -5.26 -13.47 4.11
N LEU A 178 -5.11 -14.55 4.87
CA LEU A 178 -4.35 -15.72 4.40
C LEU A 178 -5.07 -16.54 3.33
N THR A 179 -6.40 -16.45 3.23
CA THR A 179 -7.18 -17.03 2.13
C THR A 179 -6.94 -16.26 0.85
N ALA A 180 -7.02 -14.92 0.88
CA ALA A 180 -6.67 -14.07 -0.25
C ALA A 180 -5.23 -14.30 -0.71
N LEU A 181 -4.27 -14.34 0.23
CA LEU A 181 -2.87 -14.62 -0.07
C LEU A 181 -2.68 -15.97 -0.74
N ALA A 182 -3.30 -17.03 -0.22
CA ALA A 182 -3.15 -18.38 -0.78
C ALA A 182 -3.61 -18.44 -2.23
N ALA A 183 -4.70 -17.75 -2.57
CA ALA A 183 -5.16 -17.66 -3.96
C ALA A 183 -4.17 -16.86 -4.83
N MET A 184 -3.78 -15.67 -4.38
CA MET A 184 -2.99 -14.72 -5.17
C MET A 184 -1.49 -15.08 -5.29
N LEU A 185 -0.95 -15.90 -4.39
CA LEU A 185 0.50 -16.14 -4.23
C LEU A 185 1.27 -16.38 -5.53
N PRO A 186 0.77 -17.15 -6.51
CA PRO A 186 1.47 -17.37 -7.79
C PRO A 186 1.64 -16.10 -8.65
N TYR A 187 0.84 -15.06 -8.39
CA TYR A 187 0.81 -13.83 -9.18
C TYR A 187 1.46 -12.65 -8.47
N VAL A 188 1.75 -12.77 -7.15
CA VAL A 188 2.26 -11.66 -6.33
C VAL A 188 3.68 -11.32 -6.72
N ARG A 189 3.92 -10.02 -6.97
CA ARG A 189 5.24 -9.45 -7.27
C ARG A 189 5.63 -8.31 -6.34
N SER A 190 4.67 -7.75 -5.62
CA SER A 190 4.89 -6.72 -4.62
C SER A 190 3.81 -6.81 -3.55
N VAL A 191 4.00 -6.10 -2.46
CA VAL A 191 3.08 -6.10 -1.33
C VAL A 191 2.89 -4.71 -0.76
N HIS A 192 1.72 -4.46 -0.16
CA HIS A 192 1.52 -3.38 0.81
C HIS A 192 1.43 -4.00 2.21
N LEU A 193 2.52 -3.90 2.97
CA LEU A 193 2.54 -4.36 4.35
C LEU A 193 1.96 -3.27 5.24
N LYS A 194 0.80 -3.53 5.78
CA LYS A 194 0.08 -2.68 6.74
C LYS A 194 -0.43 -3.53 7.90
N ASP A 195 -1.05 -2.88 8.87
CA ASP A 195 -1.77 -3.58 9.92
C ASP A 195 -3.12 -2.91 10.18
N HIS A 196 -4.12 -3.72 10.41
CA HIS A 196 -5.47 -3.30 10.71
C HIS A 196 -5.94 -3.86 12.03
N ALA A 197 -6.84 -3.13 12.66
CA ALA A 197 -7.61 -3.58 13.81
C ALA A 197 -9.09 -3.35 13.57
N CYS A 198 -9.92 -4.15 14.22
CA CYS A 198 -11.36 -3.90 14.30
C CYS A 198 -11.66 -3.32 15.69
N ARG A 199 -12.32 -2.17 15.73
CA ARG A 199 -12.62 -1.46 16.98
C ARG A 199 -14.07 -0.99 16.98
N GLU A 200 -14.61 -0.84 18.18
CA GLU A 200 -15.90 -0.18 18.38
C GLU A 200 -15.66 1.21 18.97
N THR A 201 -16.22 2.22 18.32
CA THR A 201 -16.11 3.61 18.79
C THR A 201 -16.96 3.80 20.05
N PRO A 202 -16.75 4.90 20.81
CA PRO A 202 -17.63 5.25 21.93
C PRO A 202 -19.11 5.43 21.52
N ALA A 203 -19.38 5.70 20.25
CA ALA A 203 -20.74 5.80 19.70
C ALA A 203 -21.32 4.44 19.26
N GLY A 204 -20.60 3.33 19.46
CA GLY A 204 -21.04 1.98 19.08
C GLY A 204 -20.83 1.64 17.60
N GLU A 205 -20.10 2.49 16.83
CA GLU A 205 -19.78 2.20 15.44
C GLU A 205 -18.60 1.23 15.35
N LYS A 206 -18.73 0.18 14.55
CA LYS A 206 -17.66 -0.78 14.29
C LYS A 206 -16.84 -0.36 13.08
N LEU A 207 -15.53 -0.22 13.29
CA LEU A 207 -14.59 0.26 12.27
C LEU A 207 -13.44 -0.72 12.08
N ILE A 208 -13.00 -0.84 10.83
CA ILE A 208 -11.69 -1.37 10.48
C ILE A 208 -10.75 -0.17 10.42
N LEU A 209 -9.65 -0.25 11.13
CA LEU A 209 -8.74 0.86 11.33
C LEU A 209 -7.33 0.51 10.90
N GLY A 210 -6.64 1.42 10.22
CA GLY A 210 -5.20 1.39 10.06
C GLY A 210 -4.53 1.75 11.39
N VAL A 211 -3.76 0.82 11.92
CA VAL A 211 -3.00 0.97 13.18
C VAL A 211 -1.50 0.82 12.91
N PRO A 212 -0.62 1.19 13.86
CA PRO A 212 0.80 0.91 13.71
C PRO A 212 1.05 -0.58 13.43
N ILE A 213 1.93 -0.89 12.50
CA ILE A 213 2.28 -2.27 12.16
C ILE A 213 2.74 -3.01 13.42
N GLY A 214 2.19 -4.19 13.66
CA GLY A 214 2.41 -4.98 14.87
C GLY A 214 1.46 -4.68 16.03
N SER A 215 0.51 -3.74 15.83
CA SER A 215 -0.50 -3.40 16.86
C SER A 215 -1.91 -3.86 16.47
N GLY A 216 -2.06 -4.48 15.31
CA GLY A 216 -3.33 -4.96 14.77
C GLY A 216 -3.49 -6.47 14.88
N VAL A 217 -4.36 -6.99 14.02
CA VAL A 217 -4.78 -8.39 14.05
C VAL A 217 -4.35 -9.18 12.81
N LEU A 218 -3.67 -8.53 11.84
CA LEU A 218 -3.28 -9.21 10.61
C LEU A 218 -2.21 -10.27 10.86
N PRO A 219 -2.25 -11.42 10.18
CA PRO A 219 -1.28 -12.49 10.33
C PRO A 219 0.04 -12.18 9.59
N ILE A 220 0.66 -11.04 9.92
CA ILE A 220 1.80 -10.46 9.18
C ILE A 220 2.97 -11.44 9.10
N ALA A 221 3.34 -12.07 10.21
CA ALA A 221 4.46 -12.99 10.25
C ALA A 221 4.30 -14.16 9.26
N GLU A 222 3.14 -14.80 9.28
CA GLU A 222 2.84 -15.94 8.42
C GLU A 222 2.74 -15.53 6.95
N ALA A 223 2.05 -14.42 6.66
CA ALA A 223 1.94 -13.88 5.30
C ALA A 223 3.32 -13.54 4.73
N THR A 224 4.15 -12.82 5.51
CA THR A 224 5.50 -12.44 5.10
C THR A 224 6.37 -13.69 4.83
N ARG A 225 6.32 -14.69 5.70
CA ARG A 225 7.06 -15.94 5.51
C ARG A 225 6.67 -16.61 4.21
N ARG A 226 5.37 -16.79 3.93
CA ARG A 226 4.87 -17.42 2.69
C ARG A 226 5.31 -16.65 1.44
N LEU A 227 5.22 -15.33 1.46
CA LEU A 227 5.62 -14.46 0.35
C LEU A 227 7.13 -14.55 0.06
N VAL A 228 7.95 -14.43 1.10
CA VAL A 228 9.42 -14.54 0.95
C VAL A 228 9.83 -15.98 0.57
N ASP A 229 9.10 -17.00 1.05
CA ASP A 229 9.31 -18.38 0.62
C ASP A 229 8.97 -18.59 -0.85
N ALA A 230 8.00 -17.85 -1.37
CA ALA A 230 7.62 -17.85 -2.80
C ALA A 230 8.52 -16.96 -3.68
N GLY A 231 9.52 -16.29 -3.11
CA GLY A 231 10.49 -15.50 -3.87
C GLY A 231 10.30 -14.00 -3.83
N LEU A 232 9.40 -13.48 -2.98
CA LEU A 232 9.29 -12.03 -2.80
C LEU A 232 10.60 -11.47 -2.21
N ASP A 233 11.17 -10.48 -2.88
CA ASP A 233 12.44 -9.84 -2.53
C ASP A 233 12.28 -8.38 -2.07
N ARG A 234 11.04 -7.86 -2.04
CA ARG A 234 10.72 -6.48 -1.69
C ARG A 234 9.49 -6.43 -0.79
N ILE A 235 9.60 -5.70 0.31
CA ILE A 235 8.48 -5.40 1.21
C ILE A 235 8.27 -3.89 1.22
N LEU A 236 7.10 -3.45 0.77
CA LEU A 236 6.68 -2.06 0.84
C LEU A 236 5.89 -1.84 2.12
N MET A 237 6.47 -1.07 3.04
CA MET A 237 5.80 -0.62 4.25
C MET A 237 4.77 0.45 3.87
N SER A 238 3.50 0.13 4.09
CA SER A 238 2.33 0.98 3.84
C SER A 238 1.55 1.19 5.14
N SER A 239 2.18 1.82 6.12
CA SER A 239 1.53 2.15 7.39
C SER A 239 0.49 3.24 7.18
N VAL A 240 -0.76 2.84 7.00
CA VAL A 240 -1.88 3.75 6.73
C VAL A 240 -2.57 4.18 8.03
N TRP A 241 -1.79 4.64 9.01
CA TRP A 241 -2.35 5.14 10.26
C TRP A 241 -3.39 6.22 10.00
N ALA A 242 -4.47 6.20 10.81
CA ALA A 242 -5.67 7.02 10.67
C ALA A 242 -6.54 6.74 9.43
N TYR A 243 -6.28 5.65 8.66
CA TYR A 243 -7.28 5.10 7.77
C TYR A 243 -8.40 4.45 8.61
N GLN A 244 -9.64 4.63 8.17
CA GLN A 244 -10.80 4.01 8.80
C GLN A 244 -11.89 3.70 7.77
N ALA A 245 -12.51 2.56 7.91
CA ALA A 245 -13.67 2.15 7.13
C ALA A 245 -14.71 1.51 8.04
N PRO A 246 -16.00 1.79 7.85
CA PRO A 246 -17.04 1.12 8.57
C PRO A 246 -17.04 -0.37 8.22
N VAL A 247 -17.28 -1.22 9.23
CA VAL A 247 -17.55 -2.64 8.99
C VAL A 247 -18.84 -2.72 8.19
N ARG A 248 -18.77 -3.25 6.98
CA ARG A 248 -19.92 -3.39 6.09
C ARG A 248 -20.28 -4.86 5.95
N ASP A 249 -21.57 -5.14 5.94
CA ASP A 249 -22.12 -6.41 5.47
C ASP A 249 -22.12 -6.36 3.92
N TRP A 250 -20.93 -6.54 3.35
CA TRP A 250 -20.66 -6.27 1.93
C TRP A 250 -21.20 -7.38 1.04
N ARG A 251 -21.18 -8.56 1.57
CA ARG A 251 -21.72 -9.77 0.92
C ARG A 251 -22.76 -10.35 1.84
N ALA A 252 -23.96 -10.52 1.31
CA ALA A 252 -25.16 -10.89 2.04
C ALA A 252 -25.11 -12.21 2.84
N ASP A 253 -24.00 -12.91 2.84
CA ASP A 253 -23.77 -14.13 3.61
C ASP A 253 -23.21 -13.91 5.01
N GLY A 254 -22.87 -12.66 5.39
CA GLY A 254 -22.51 -12.27 6.76
C GLY A 254 -21.36 -13.07 7.38
N GLN A 255 -20.57 -13.78 6.59
CA GLN A 255 -19.42 -14.55 7.05
C GLN A 255 -18.15 -13.69 7.08
N TRP A 256 -18.17 -12.70 7.95
CA TRP A 256 -16.94 -12.05 8.37
C TRP A 256 -16.03 -13.09 9.03
N GLY A 257 -14.81 -13.13 8.63
CA GLY A 257 -13.83 -14.09 9.13
C GLY A 257 -13.85 -14.21 10.65
N LYS A 258 -14.02 -15.42 11.13
CA LYS A 258 -14.34 -15.76 12.54
C LYS A 258 -13.23 -15.43 13.54
N GLY A 259 -12.57 -14.34 13.48
CA GLY A 259 -11.48 -13.97 14.38
C GLY A 259 -10.94 -12.60 14.08
N VAL A 260 -10.69 -12.33 12.80
CA VAL A 260 -10.00 -11.14 12.29
C VAL A 260 -10.89 -9.89 12.36
N PHE A 261 -12.21 -10.07 12.36
CA PHE A 261 -13.18 -8.96 12.33
C PHE A 261 -13.89 -8.70 13.65
N ARG A 262 -13.41 -9.27 14.74
CA ARG A 262 -14.00 -9.01 16.06
C ARG A 262 -13.47 -7.72 16.63
N PRO A 263 -14.33 -6.77 17.04
CA PRO A 263 -13.90 -5.61 17.78
C PRO A 263 -13.21 -6.05 19.06
N GLU A 264 -11.99 -5.56 19.25
CA GLU A 264 -11.29 -5.75 20.52
C GLU A 264 -11.75 -4.69 21.51
N PRO A 265 -11.88 -5.01 22.82
CA PRO A 265 -12.30 -4.05 23.83
C PRO A 265 -11.21 -3.03 24.13
N GLY A 266 -11.63 -1.79 24.47
CA GLY A 266 -10.74 -0.75 25.01
C GLY A 266 -10.33 -0.99 26.48
N PRO A 267 -9.57 -0.08 27.09
CA PRO A 267 -9.20 1.22 26.52
C PRO A 267 -8.08 1.12 25.47
N TYR A 268 -8.03 2.11 24.55
CA TYR A 268 -7.01 2.18 23.50
C TYR A 268 -6.14 3.42 23.69
N ASP A 269 -4.83 3.28 23.40
CA ASP A 269 -3.93 4.43 23.36
C ASP A 269 -4.19 5.32 22.12
N PRO A 270 -3.64 6.55 22.04
CA PRO A 270 -3.89 7.45 20.93
C PRO A 270 -3.55 6.86 19.55
N LEU A 271 -2.53 6.02 19.44
CA LEU A 271 -2.15 5.41 18.16
C LEU A 271 -3.12 4.30 17.72
N GLN A 272 -3.95 3.80 18.62
CA GLN A 272 -4.97 2.79 18.35
C GLN A 272 -6.38 3.39 18.22
N ARG A 273 -6.49 4.73 18.24
CA ARG A 273 -7.74 5.50 18.08
C ARG A 273 -7.67 6.45 16.88
N PRO A 274 -7.43 5.97 15.68
CA PRO A 274 -7.28 6.85 14.52
C PRO A 274 -8.56 7.61 14.14
N TRP A 275 -9.73 7.27 14.71
CA TRP A 275 -10.95 8.07 14.54
C TRP A 275 -10.85 9.47 15.10
N ASP A 276 -9.92 9.76 16.01
CA ASP A 276 -9.68 11.11 16.54
C ASP A 276 -8.97 12.02 15.51
N ALA A 277 -8.40 11.43 14.44
CA ALA A 277 -7.59 12.17 13.47
C ALA A 277 -8.32 13.31 12.77
N ALA A 278 -9.61 13.13 12.45
CA ALA A 278 -10.40 14.18 11.80
C ALA A 278 -10.57 15.41 12.69
N ALA A 279 -10.79 15.21 13.98
CA ALA A 279 -10.87 16.29 14.95
C ALA A 279 -9.52 16.96 15.17
N LEU A 280 -8.45 16.19 15.26
CA LEU A 280 -7.08 16.69 15.41
C LEU A 280 -6.61 17.48 14.19
N ALA A 281 -7.02 17.09 12.97
CA ALA A 281 -6.69 17.84 11.76
C ALA A 281 -7.17 19.29 11.78
N VAL A 282 -8.23 19.56 12.52
CA VAL A 282 -8.80 20.91 12.70
C VAL A 282 -8.24 21.60 13.94
N SER A 283 -8.16 20.89 15.08
CA SER A 283 -7.84 21.48 16.38
C SER A 283 -6.33 21.54 16.66
N ASP A 284 -5.57 20.53 16.27
CA ASP A 284 -4.12 20.45 16.47
C ASP A 284 -3.43 19.61 15.39
N PRO A 285 -3.28 20.14 14.17
CA PRO A 285 -2.65 19.42 13.07
C PRO A 285 -1.17 19.06 13.31
N ARG A 286 -0.47 19.78 14.19
CA ARG A 286 0.91 19.44 14.57
C ARG A 286 0.97 18.17 15.40
N HIS A 287 0.08 18.06 16.37
CA HIS A 287 -0.04 16.85 17.17
C HIS A 287 -0.45 15.65 16.30
N LEU A 288 -1.36 15.84 15.33
CA LEU A 288 -1.73 14.82 14.36
C LEU A 288 -0.52 14.30 13.57
N CYS A 289 0.35 15.19 13.07
CA CYS A 289 1.59 14.80 12.40
C CYS A 289 2.54 14.05 13.36
N THR A 290 2.61 14.47 14.62
CA THR A 290 3.43 13.75 15.62
C THR A 290 2.94 12.32 15.85
N LEU A 291 1.64 12.10 15.93
CA LEU A 291 1.06 10.75 16.06
C LEU A 291 1.32 9.90 14.81
N GLU A 292 1.17 10.46 13.62
CA GLU A 292 1.49 9.79 12.36
C GLU A 292 2.95 9.33 12.34
N GLU A 293 3.88 10.20 12.71
CA GLU A 293 5.30 9.88 12.79
C GLU A 293 5.58 8.77 13.82
N GLN A 294 4.97 8.85 15.00
CA GLN A 294 5.10 7.80 16.01
C GLN A 294 4.59 6.44 15.51
N ALA A 295 3.44 6.43 14.81
CA ALA A 295 2.87 5.22 14.23
C ALA A 295 3.81 4.59 13.19
N VAL A 296 4.38 5.42 12.30
CA VAL A 296 5.36 4.93 11.30
C VAL A 296 6.61 4.38 11.96
N ARG A 297 7.19 5.08 12.92
CA ARG A 297 8.40 4.63 13.66
C ARG A 297 8.18 3.34 14.43
N GLN A 298 7.04 3.23 15.12
CA GLN A 298 6.67 2.00 15.84
C GLN A 298 6.58 0.83 14.88
N GLY A 299 5.84 1.00 13.76
CA GLY A 299 5.68 -0.03 12.74
C GLY A 299 7.02 -0.43 12.10
N GLN A 300 7.89 0.52 11.78
CA GLN A 300 9.22 0.25 11.23
C GLN A 300 10.08 -0.57 12.21
N THR A 301 10.09 -0.19 13.47
CA THR A 301 10.85 -0.89 14.52
C THR A 301 10.36 -2.32 14.66
N TRP A 302 9.04 -2.49 14.74
CA TRP A 302 8.43 -3.81 14.86
C TRP A 302 8.74 -4.68 13.62
N LEU A 303 8.57 -4.13 12.40
CA LEU A 303 8.81 -4.86 11.17
C LEU A 303 10.25 -5.38 11.07
N ARG A 304 11.25 -4.54 11.38
CA ARG A 304 12.66 -4.96 11.37
C ARG A 304 12.95 -6.06 12.40
N ALA A 305 12.36 -5.95 13.58
CA ALA A 305 12.48 -6.99 14.61
C ALA A 305 11.83 -8.30 14.17
N GLU A 306 10.66 -8.23 13.54
CA GLU A 306 9.92 -9.39 13.04
C GLU A 306 10.64 -10.09 11.89
N LEU A 307 11.16 -9.34 10.92
CA LEU A 307 11.97 -9.91 9.83
C LEU A 307 13.21 -10.65 10.40
N LYS A 308 13.89 -10.04 11.37
CA LYS A 308 15.01 -10.69 12.05
C LYS A 308 14.57 -11.99 12.75
N ARG A 309 13.42 -11.99 13.43
CA ARG A 309 12.85 -13.18 14.08
C ARG A 309 12.52 -14.30 13.07
N LEU A 310 12.08 -13.92 11.87
CA LEU A 310 11.80 -14.84 10.76
C LEU A 310 13.07 -15.30 10.02
N GLY A 311 14.26 -14.82 10.40
CA GLY A 311 15.52 -15.15 9.72
C GLY A 311 15.65 -14.51 8.33
N ILE A 312 14.93 -13.41 8.08
CA ILE A 312 14.95 -12.64 6.83
C ILE A 312 15.86 -11.43 7.02
N ALA A 313 16.90 -11.32 6.21
CA ALA A 313 17.79 -10.16 6.22
C ALA A 313 17.16 -8.98 5.47
N VAL A 314 17.38 -7.79 5.96
CA VAL A 314 17.07 -6.56 5.24
C VAL A 314 18.31 -6.10 4.47
N THR A 315 18.15 -5.79 3.19
CA THR A 315 19.23 -5.24 2.37
C THR A 315 19.68 -3.90 2.98
N PRO A 316 20.97 -3.74 3.32
CA PRO A 316 21.48 -2.44 3.73
C PRO A 316 21.42 -1.46 2.56
N ARG A 317 21.01 -0.23 2.83
CA ARG A 317 21.06 0.82 1.81
C ARG A 317 22.52 1.10 1.43
N ALA A 318 22.78 1.26 0.14
CA ALA A 318 24.09 1.73 -0.32
C ALA A 318 24.37 3.13 0.25
N SER A 319 25.55 3.31 0.79
CA SER A 319 26.01 4.59 1.37
C SER A 319 26.28 5.64 0.29
#